data_347758de7ed4a91594ab4b0b65473324
#
_entry.id   347758de7ed4a91594ab4b0b65473324
#
_cell.length_a   1.000
_cell.length_b   1.000
_cell.length_c   1.000
_cell.angle_alpha   90.00
_cell.angle_beta   90.00
_cell.angle_gamma   90.00
#
_symmetry.space_group_name_H-M   'P 1'
#
loop_
_entity.id
_entity.type
_entity.pdbx_description
1 polymer ?
#
loop_
_entity_poly.entity_id
_entity_poly.type
_entity_poly.pdbx_seq_one_letter_code
_entity_poly.pdbx_strand_id
1 'polypeptide(L)'
;MELARALALEPRLLLLDEPAGGLNPTETQALMRLIRSLRDDDRLTILLVEHNMELVMGVSDRVAVLQQGRLLAEGTPGEVGRNPAVVAAYLGVDD
;
A
#
# COMPACT_ATOMS: atom_id res chain seq x y z
N MET A 1 15.11 -11.06 6.68
CA MET A 1 13.90 -10.37 6.28
C MET A 1 14.10 -9.70 4.94
N GLU A 2 13.13 -9.82 4.07
CA GLU A 2 13.26 -9.36 2.69
C GLU A 2 13.47 -7.87 2.54
N LEU A 3 12.82 -7.09 3.38
CA LEU A 3 12.94 -5.64 3.33
C LEU A 3 14.36 -5.19 3.67
N ALA A 4 14.94 -5.73 4.73
CA ALA A 4 16.30 -5.38 5.12
C ALA A 4 17.30 -5.79 4.04
N ARG A 5 17.07 -6.93 3.41
CA ARG A 5 17.93 -7.40 2.34
C ARG A 5 17.86 -6.49 1.12
N ALA A 6 16.65 -6.05 0.77
CA ALA A 6 16.47 -5.13 -0.35
C ALA A 6 17.16 -3.80 -0.09
N LEU A 7 17.08 -3.29 1.14
CA LEU A 7 17.73 -2.03 1.51
C LEU A 7 19.24 -2.12 1.46
N ALA A 8 19.80 -3.29 1.76
CA ALA A 8 21.24 -3.47 1.71
C ALA A 8 21.81 -3.32 0.32
N LEU A 9 20.97 -3.43 -0.71
CA LEU A 9 21.38 -3.26 -2.10
C LEU A 9 21.25 -1.82 -2.60
N GLU A 10 20.83 -0.91 -1.74
CA GLU A 10 20.61 0.52 -2.04
C GLU A 10 19.75 0.70 -3.28
N PRO A 11 18.54 0.14 -3.32
CA PRO A 11 17.69 0.22 -4.50
C PRO A 11 17.12 1.63 -4.70
N ARG A 12 16.86 1.99 -5.94
CA ARG A 12 16.08 3.19 -6.28
C ARG A 12 14.58 2.88 -6.31
N LEU A 13 14.25 1.64 -6.58
CA LEU A 13 12.89 1.16 -6.60
C LEU A 13 12.80 -0.05 -5.68
N LEU A 14 11.85 -0.01 -4.77
CA LEU A 14 11.59 -1.10 -3.85
C LEU A 14 10.21 -1.67 -4.14
N LEU A 15 10.15 -2.98 -4.37
CA LEU A 15 8.89 -3.66 -4.58
C LEU A 15 8.53 -4.42 -3.30
N LEU A 16 7.37 -4.12 -2.75
CA LEU A 16 6.84 -4.81 -1.57
C LEU A 16 5.56 -5.54 -1.95
N ASP A 17 5.59 -6.86 -1.83
CA ASP A 17 4.46 -7.71 -2.19
C ASP A 17 3.84 -8.27 -0.92
N GLU A 18 2.67 -7.75 -0.58
CA GLU A 18 1.88 -8.12 0.60
C GLU A 18 2.70 -8.13 1.90
N PRO A 19 3.40 -7.02 2.20
CA PRO A 19 4.27 -6.99 3.38
C PRO A 19 3.51 -7.05 4.70
N ALA A 20 2.20 -6.78 4.70
CA ALA A 20 1.40 -6.81 5.93
C ALA A 20 0.86 -8.20 6.27
N GLY A 21 1.14 -9.20 5.44
CA GLY A 21 0.64 -10.55 5.68
C GLY A 21 1.12 -11.09 7.02
N GLY A 22 0.19 -11.53 7.84
CA GLY A 22 0.51 -12.11 9.13
C GLY A 22 0.82 -11.12 10.26
N LEU A 23 0.78 -9.81 9.97
CA LEU A 23 1.05 -8.80 11.00
C LEU A 23 -0.20 -8.44 11.79
N ASN A 24 -0.03 -8.18 13.07
CA ASN A 24 -1.11 -7.64 13.90
C ASN A 24 -1.21 -6.11 13.66
N PRO A 25 -2.28 -5.44 14.20
CA PRO A 25 -2.45 -4.01 13.94
C PRO A 25 -1.28 -3.14 14.39
N THR A 26 -0.66 -3.47 15.52
CA THR A 26 0.49 -2.70 16.02
C THR A 26 1.68 -2.84 15.07
N GLU A 27 1.93 -4.05 14.60
CA GLU A 27 3.01 -4.31 13.66
C GLU A 27 2.72 -3.65 12.30
N THR A 28 1.47 -3.63 11.88
CA THR A 28 1.08 -2.96 10.64
C THR A 28 1.35 -1.47 10.74
N GLN A 29 1.04 -0.83 11.87
CA GLN A 29 1.33 0.59 12.07
C GLN A 29 2.84 0.86 12.03
N ALA A 30 3.64 -0.02 12.60
CA ALA A 30 5.10 0.12 12.55
C ALA A 30 5.60 0.02 11.11
N LEU A 31 5.04 -0.91 10.34
CA LEU A 31 5.39 -1.07 8.93
C LEU A 31 5.02 0.19 8.13
N MET A 32 3.85 0.75 8.40
CA MET A 32 3.42 1.98 7.73
C MET A 32 4.39 3.13 7.99
N ARG A 33 4.84 3.28 9.23
CA ARG A 33 5.82 4.31 9.56
C ARG A 33 7.15 4.10 8.83
N LEU A 34 7.58 2.84 8.74
CA LEU A 34 8.80 2.52 8.02
C LEU A 34 8.68 2.85 6.54
N ILE A 35 7.57 2.46 5.91
CA ILE A 35 7.35 2.73 4.50
C ILE A 35 7.35 4.23 4.23
N ARG A 36 6.66 5.01 5.08
CA ARG A 36 6.66 6.48 4.93
C ARG A 36 8.05 7.07 5.06
N SER A 37 8.84 6.56 6.00
CA SER A 37 10.21 7.02 6.20
C SER A 37 11.09 6.72 4.98
N LEU A 38 10.96 5.53 4.40
CA LEU A 38 11.72 5.17 3.20
C LEU A 38 11.36 6.06 2.03
N ARG A 39 10.08 6.39 1.90
CA ARG A 39 9.62 7.28 0.82
C ARG A 39 10.10 8.72 1.03
N ASP A 40 9.92 9.24 2.25
CA ASP A 40 10.13 10.65 2.50
C ASP A 40 11.58 10.99 2.82
N ASP A 41 12.24 10.18 3.64
CA ASP A 41 13.60 10.46 4.08
C ASP A 41 14.64 9.93 3.11
N ASP A 42 14.43 8.70 2.64
CA ASP A 42 15.37 8.05 1.73
C ASP A 42 15.01 8.24 0.27
N ARG A 43 13.86 8.84 -0.01
CA ARG A 43 13.38 9.15 -1.35
C ARG A 43 13.31 7.93 -2.27
N LEU A 44 12.94 6.80 -1.70
CA LEU A 44 12.73 5.60 -2.50
C LEU A 44 11.40 5.68 -3.23
N THR A 45 11.40 5.19 -4.47
CA THR A 45 10.14 4.91 -5.15
C THR A 45 9.71 3.51 -4.72
N ILE A 46 8.50 3.40 -4.21
CA ILE A 46 8.01 2.14 -3.67
C ILE A 46 6.77 1.72 -4.44
N LEU A 47 6.79 0.50 -4.97
CA LEU A 47 5.59 -0.13 -5.52
C LEU A 47 5.09 -1.13 -4.50
N LEU A 48 3.88 -0.88 -4.00
CA LEU A 48 3.28 -1.69 -2.95
C LEU A 48 2.11 -2.47 -3.53
N VAL A 49 2.16 -3.80 -3.41
CA VAL A 49 1.05 -4.67 -3.80
C VAL A 49 0.43 -5.20 -2.51
N GLU A 50 -0.84 -4.86 -2.28
CA GLU A 50 -1.44 -5.13 -0.98
C GLU A 50 -2.96 -5.16 -1.10
N HIS A 51 -3.61 -5.87 -0.22
CA HIS A 51 -5.06 -5.86 -0.07
C HIS A 51 -5.49 -5.30 1.29
N ASN A 52 -4.54 -4.95 2.13
CA ASN A 52 -4.82 -4.29 3.40
C ASN A 52 -5.05 -2.80 3.09
N MET A 53 -6.32 -2.40 3.10
CA MET A 53 -6.68 -1.06 2.66
C MET A 53 -6.17 0.03 3.61
N GLU A 54 -6.10 -0.25 4.90
CA GLU A 54 -5.56 0.72 5.86
C GLU A 54 -4.10 1.06 5.50
N LEU A 55 -3.31 0.04 5.21
CA LEU A 55 -1.92 0.24 4.82
C LEU A 55 -1.83 1.02 3.51
N VAL A 56 -2.56 0.56 2.49
CA VAL A 56 -2.51 1.18 1.17
C VAL A 56 -2.92 2.64 1.23
N MET A 57 -4.04 2.92 1.88
CA MET A 57 -4.56 4.29 1.95
C MET A 57 -3.70 5.19 2.84
N GLY A 58 -3.01 4.61 3.81
CA GLY A 58 -2.21 5.37 4.77
C GLY A 58 -0.83 5.76 4.29
N VAL A 59 -0.26 5.05 3.32
CA VAL A 59 1.12 5.30 2.91
C VAL A 59 1.29 5.67 1.45
N SER A 60 0.27 5.48 0.62
CA SER A 60 0.43 5.63 -0.83
C SER A 60 0.17 7.06 -1.29
N ASP A 61 0.93 7.50 -2.29
CA ASP A 61 0.67 8.77 -2.97
C ASP A 61 -0.36 8.58 -4.06
N ARG A 62 -0.31 7.43 -4.73
CA ARG A 62 -1.30 7.06 -5.76
C ARG A 62 -1.66 5.60 -5.58
N VAL A 63 -2.90 5.29 -5.87
CA VAL A 63 -3.45 3.94 -5.72
C VAL A 63 -4.12 3.52 -7.02
N ALA A 64 -3.84 2.29 -7.43
CA ALA A 64 -4.57 1.66 -8.53
C ALA A 64 -5.24 0.42 -7.96
N VAL A 65 -6.54 0.29 -8.18
CA VAL A 65 -7.31 -0.83 -7.66
C VAL A 65 -7.68 -1.76 -8.82
N LEU A 66 -7.28 -3.01 -8.68
CA LEU A 66 -7.57 -4.04 -9.68
C LEU A 66 -8.55 -5.05 -9.11
N GLN A 67 -9.46 -5.50 -9.95
CA GLN A 67 -10.38 -6.57 -9.60
C GLN A 67 -10.52 -7.48 -10.81
N GLN A 68 -10.18 -8.74 -10.62
CA GLN A 68 -10.26 -9.75 -11.67
C GLN A 68 -9.50 -9.31 -12.93
N GLY A 69 -8.32 -8.72 -12.75
CA GLY A 69 -7.48 -8.30 -13.85
C GLY A 69 -7.90 -7.00 -14.51
N ARG A 70 -8.91 -6.33 -13.98
CA ARG A 70 -9.41 -5.08 -14.56
C ARG A 70 -9.11 -3.91 -13.64
N LEU A 71 -8.73 -2.78 -14.22
CA LEU A 71 -8.52 -1.57 -13.46
C LEU A 71 -9.88 -0.99 -13.06
N LEU A 72 -10.13 -0.95 -11.76
CA LEU A 72 -11.38 -0.47 -11.21
C LEU A 72 -11.34 1.03 -10.95
N ALA A 73 -10.21 1.52 -10.44
CA ALA A 73 -10.04 2.93 -10.12
C ALA A 73 -8.56 3.25 -10.00
N GLU A 74 -8.20 4.50 -10.21
CA GLU A 74 -6.84 4.97 -10.02
C GLU A 74 -6.89 6.45 -9.63
N GLY A 75 -6.01 6.83 -8.72
CA GLY A 75 -5.91 8.22 -8.30
C GLY A 75 -5.24 8.34 -6.94
N THR A 76 -5.45 9.45 -6.27
CA THR A 76 -4.99 9.63 -4.90
C THR A 76 -5.79 8.71 -3.98
N PRO A 77 -5.25 8.42 -2.78
CA PRO A 77 -6.02 7.62 -1.82
C PRO A 77 -7.41 8.20 -1.53
N GLY A 78 -7.50 9.52 -1.42
CA GLY A 78 -8.79 10.17 -1.19
C GLY A 78 -9.78 9.95 -2.31
N GLU A 79 -9.32 10.09 -3.55
CA GLU A 79 -10.17 9.87 -4.72
C GLU A 79 -10.63 8.42 -4.83
N VAL A 80 -9.67 7.50 -4.66
CA VAL A 80 -9.96 6.07 -4.77
C VAL A 80 -10.89 5.62 -3.64
N GLY A 81 -10.66 6.13 -2.42
CA GLY A 81 -11.47 5.75 -1.27
C GLY A 81 -12.93 6.23 -1.37
N ARG A 82 -13.19 7.23 -2.20
CA ARG A 82 -14.55 7.72 -2.42
C ARG A 82 -15.22 7.10 -3.63
N ASN A 83 -14.51 6.32 -4.41
CA ASN A 83 -15.07 5.69 -5.61
C ASN A 83 -16.08 4.62 -5.20
N PRO A 84 -17.36 4.70 -5.65
CA PRO A 84 -18.37 3.76 -5.23
C PRO A 84 -18.03 2.30 -5.55
N ALA A 85 -17.36 2.05 -6.66
CA ALA A 85 -16.98 0.70 -7.04
C ALA A 85 -15.94 0.12 -6.09
N VAL A 86 -15.01 0.97 -5.62
CA VAL A 86 -13.99 0.55 -4.66
C VAL A 86 -14.62 0.31 -3.30
N VAL A 87 -15.51 1.20 -2.87
CA VAL A 87 -16.20 1.04 -1.59
C VAL A 87 -16.96 -0.28 -1.59
N ALA A 88 -17.69 -0.58 -2.66
CA ALA A 88 -18.46 -1.81 -2.73
C ALA A 88 -17.57 -3.05 -2.75
N ALA A 89 -16.41 -2.98 -3.39
CA ALA A 89 -15.58 -4.16 -3.59
C ALA A 89 -14.63 -4.43 -2.41
N TYR A 90 -14.13 -3.39 -1.76
CA TYR A 90 -13.02 -3.55 -0.82
C TYR A 90 -13.21 -2.91 0.55
N LEU A 91 -13.97 -1.83 0.64
CA LEU A 91 -14.08 -1.13 1.90
C LEU A 91 -15.25 -1.62 2.75
N GLY A 92 -16.00 -2.58 2.23
CA GLY A 92 -16.95 -3.33 3.01
C GLY A 92 -18.08 -2.54 3.59
N VAL A 93 -18.46 -1.47 2.96
CA VAL A 93 -19.59 -0.72 3.42
C VAL A 93 -20.85 -1.42 3.00
N ASP A 94 -21.56 -1.91 3.94
CA ASP A 94 -22.78 -2.54 3.63
C ASP A 94 -23.83 -1.61 3.67
N ASP A 95 -24.60 -1.75 3.01
CA ASP A 95 -25.70 -1.01 3.15
C ASP A 95 -26.59 -1.42 3.99
#